data_e54cd635f0b5a1f29b0f296b701d46d1
#
_entry.id   e54cd635f0b5a1f29b0f296b701d46d1
#
_cell.length_a   1.000
_cell.length_b   1.000
_cell.length_c   1.000
_cell.angle_alpha   90.00
_cell.angle_beta   90.00
_cell.angle_gamma   90.00
#
_symmetry.space_group_name_H-M   'P 1'
#
loop_
_entity.id
_entity.type
_entity.pdbx_description
1 polymer ?
#
loop_
_entity_poly.entity_id
_entity_poly.type
_entity_poly.pdbx_seq_one_letter_code
_entity_poly.pdbx_strand_id
1 'polypeptide(L)'
;MNFAFFSVGLCLLAGGAMAQAPAFDSGAVVAEGAIRPQLVSRQFSFTEGAAVDRGGNIFFTDQPNNKIWEYTTDGELVLYMDSAGRSNGMYFDPAGRLVTCADEQEQLWSIGPDRTVRVLLGDVGGRRLNGPNDLWIDAHGGIYFTDPYYQRPYWTRTHSELDGEKVYYLPRGKAQPVVVDADLQKPNGIVGTPDGRALYVSDIGNGRTYRYAIGPHGLLSGRRFFCGQGSDGMTLDEKGNVYLTGDGVTVYDSSGRKIAHIPVPEQWTANLCFGGKDRKTLFITASAAVYVLRMRVRGVE
;
A
#
# COMPACT_ATOMS: atom_id res chain seq x y z
N MET A 1 -73.35 9.08 26.71
CA MET A 1 -72.53 8.08 27.46
C MET A 1 -72.11 7.01 26.46
N ASN A 2 -70.93 7.18 25.83
CA ASN A 2 -70.36 6.15 24.97
C ASN A 2 -68.93 5.93 25.41
N PHE A 3 -68.67 4.74 25.92
CA PHE A 3 -67.35 4.28 26.30
C PHE A 3 -66.62 3.73 25.05
N ALA A 4 -65.47 4.29 24.69
CA ALA A 4 -64.62 3.75 23.65
C ALA A 4 -63.54 2.86 24.30
N PHE A 5 -63.47 1.59 23.88
CA PHE A 5 -62.40 0.66 24.23
C PHE A 5 -61.15 0.91 23.43
N PHE A 6 -60.04 1.21 24.09
CA PHE A 6 -58.68 1.19 23.47
C PHE A 6 -58.15 -0.22 23.52
N SER A 7 -57.92 -0.83 22.37
CA SER A 7 -57.16 -2.06 22.24
C SER A 7 -55.66 -1.75 22.09
N VAL A 8 -54.85 -2.22 23.03
CA VAL A 8 -53.40 -2.13 22.98
C VAL A 8 -52.88 -3.25 22.10
N GLY A 9 -52.39 -2.91 20.90
CA GLY A 9 -51.70 -3.83 20.00
C GLY A 9 -50.27 -4.08 20.51
N LEU A 10 -49.96 -5.33 20.83
CA LEU A 10 -48.63 -5.80 21.21
C LEU A 10 -47.80 -5.95 19.92
N CYS A 11 -46.90 -5.01 19.63
CA CYS A 11 -45.90 -5.15 18.56
C CYS A 11 -44.82 -6.13 19.02
N LEU A 12 -44.82 -7.34 18.47
CA LEU A 12 -43.72 -8.30 18.54
C LEU A 12 -42.59 -7.75 17.64
N LEU A 13 -41.53 -7.22 18.25
CA LEU A 13 -40.25 -6.94 17.56
C LEU A 13 -39.60 -8.28 17.21
N ALA A 14 -39.69 -8.70 15.97
CA ALA A 14 -38.87 -9.77 15.43
C ALA A 14 -37.39 -9.30 15.41
N GLY A 15 -36.64 -9.79 16.39
CA GLY A 15 -35.16 -9.61 16.40
C GLY A 15 -34.55 -10.39 15.22
N GLY A 16 -34.27 -9.69 14.13
CA GLY A 16 -33.46 -10.22 13.04
C GLY A 16 -32.08 -10.53 13.57
N ALA A 17 -31.70 -11.80 13.66
CA ALA A 17 -30.33 -12.22 13.89
C ALA A 17 -29.50 -11.68 12.71
N MET A 18 -28.66 -10.68 12.93
CA MET A 18 -27.61 -10.31 11.98
C MET A 18 -26.75 -11.55 11.81
N ALA A 19 -26.77 -12.12 10.62
CA ALA A 19 -25.84 -13.17 10.24
C ALA A 19 -24.42 -12.60 10.41
N GLN A 20 -23.70 -13.11 11.41
CA GLN A 20 -22.28 -12.79 11.58
C GLN A 20 -21.56 -13.23 10.33
N ALA A 21 -20.89 -12.26 9.64
CA ALA A 21 -20.02 -12.59 8.52
C ALA A 21 -19.04 -13.69 8.96
N PRO A 22 -18.73 -14.67 8.12
CA PRO A 22 -17.83 -15.76 8.48
C PRO A 22 -16.53 -15.17 9.02
N ALA A 23 -16.19 -15.50 10.26
CA ALA A 23 -14.92 -15.13 10.85
C ALA A 23 -13.83 -15.85 10.04
N PHE A 24 -13.08 -15.10 9.22
CA PHE A 24 -11.91 -15.67 8.55
C PHE A 24 -10.88 -16.02 9.62
N ASP A 25 -10.40 -17.26 9.59
CA ASP A 25 -9.37 -17.72 10.49
C ASP A 25 -8.02 -17.04 10.16
N SER A 26 -7.77 -15.91 10.80
CA SER A 26 -6.48 -15.22 10.70
C SER A 26 -5.31 -16.01 11.30
N GLY A 27 -5.58 -17.10 12.03
CA GLY A 27 -4.56 -17.97 12.64
C GLY A 27 -3.61 -18.63 11.65
N ALA A 28 -3.96 -18.66 10.35
CA ALA A 28 -3.03 -19.11 9.30
C ALA A 28 -1.80 -18.19 9.14
N VAL A 29 -1.95 -16.89 9.39
CA VAL A 29 -0.93 -15.85 9.15
C VAL A 29 -0.56 -15.06 10.40
N VAL A 30 -1.47 -14.87 11.35
CA VAL A 30 -1.25 -14.12 12.60
C VAL A 30 -0.65 -15.05 13.66
N ALA A 31 0.28 -14.54 14.47
CA ALA A 31 0.92 -15.32 15.55
C ALA A 31 -0.10 -15.66 16.64
N GLU A 32 0.11 -16.81 17.30
CA GLU A 32 -0.71 -17.21 18.44
C GLU A 32 -0.63 -16.15 19.54
N GLY A 33 -1.80 -15.76 20.10
CA GLY A 33 -1.91 -14.70 21.11
C GLY A 33 -1.88 -13.27 20.56
N ALA A 34 -1.55 -13.04 19.30
CA ALA A 34 -1.66 -11.73 18.66
C ALA A 34 -3.09 -11.52 18.11
N ILE A 35 -3.99 -11.04 18.97
CA ILE A 35 -5.43 -11.01 18.66
C ILE A 35 -5.80 -9.87 17.70
N ARG A 36 -5.04 -8.75 17.71
CA ARG A 36 -5.35 -7.53 16.94
C ARG A 36 -4.11 -6.67 16.76
N PRO A 37 -4.09 -5.78 15.74
CA PRO A 37 -3.05 -4.77 15.59
C PRO A 37 -2.93 -3.89 16.85
N GLN A 38 -1.71 -3.62 17.26
CA GLN A 38 -1.38 -2.76 18.40
C GLN A 38 -1.04 -1.37 17.88
N LEU A 39 -1.66 -0.34 18.45
CA LEU A 39 -1.39 1.06 18.12
C LEU A 39 0.04 1.42 18.56
N VAL A 40 0.84 1.94 17.62
CA VAL A 40 2.15 2.54 17.89
C VAL A 40 1.98 4.03 18.18
N SER A 41 1.30 4.76 17.29
CA SER A 41 1.08 6.20 17.42
C SER A 41 -0.11 6.67 16.58
N ARG A 42 -0.72 7.81 17.01
CA ARG A 42 -1.83 8.49 16.32
C ARG A 42 -1.56 10.02 16.28
N GLN A 43 -0.36 10.39 15.92
CA GLN A 43 0.04 11.82 15.91
C GLN A 43 0.19 12.40 14.52
N PHE A 44 -0.24 11.67 13.47
CA PHE A 44 -0.03 12.01 12.07
C PHE A 44 -1.28 12.65 11.47
N SER A 45 -1.15 13.17 10.24
CA SER A 45 -2.30 13.64 9.45
C SER A 45 -2.83 12.55 8.53
N PHE A 46 -1.96 11.88 7.78
CA PHE A 46 -2.30 10.71 6.96
C PHE A 46 -1.03 9.91 6.65
N THR A 47 -1.01 8.68 7.14
CA THR A 47 0.16 7.80 7.04
C THR A 47 0.08 6.89 5.82
N GLU A 48 1.21 6.78 5.11
CA GLU A 48 1.35 6.05 3.85
C GLU A 48 2.72 5.36 3.74
N GLY A 49 2.97 4.73 2.59
CA GLY A 49 4.26 4.39 2.05
C GLY A 49 5.17 3.59 2.95
N ALA A 50 4.68 2.53 3.61
CA ALA A 50 5.49 1.70 4.48
C ALA A 50 6.55 0.93 3.69
N ALA A 51 7.82 1.09 4.06
CA ALA A 51 8.99 0.38 3.49
C ALA A 51 9.93 -0.08 4.60
N VAL A 52 10.70 -1.14 4.35
CA VAL A 52 11.60 -1.70 5.35
C VAL A 52 13.04 -1.73 4.84
N ASP A 53 13.99 -1.33 5.68
CA ASP A 53 15.41 -1.41 5.38
C ASP A 53 15.97 -2.83 5.63
N ARG A 54 17.23 -3.07 5.28
CA ARG A 54 17.89 -4.36 5.51
C ARG A 54 18.01 -4.74 7.00
N GLY A 55 18.05 -3.74 7.88
CA GLY A 55 18.13 -3.93 9.33
C GLY A 55 16.80 -4.33 9.96
N GLY A 56 15.69 -4.12 9.26
CA GLY A 56 14.35 -4.37 9.75
C GLY A 56 13.65 -3.13 10.31
N ASN A 57 14.30 -1.96 10.23
CA ASN A 57 13.64 -0.70 10.57
C ASN A 57 12.63 -0.36 9.48
N ILE A 58 11.53 0.24 9.87
CA ILE A 58 10.40 0.54 9.00
C ILE A 58 10.32 2.05 8.80
N PHE A 59 10.18 2.46 7.56
CA PHE A 59 10.00 3.85 7.17
C PHE A 59 8.58 4.03 6.64
N PHE A 60 7.94 5.13 6.98
CA PHE A 60 6.60 5.47 6.49
C PHE A 60 6.45 6.98 6.35
N THR A 61 5.50 7.39 5.53
CA THR A 61 5.25 8.80 5.26
C THR A 61 4.09 9.33 6.09
N ASP A 62 4.18 10.58 6.49
CA ASP A 62 3.05 11.42 6.90
C ASP A 62 2.90 12.48 5.81
N GLN A 63 2.23 12.08 4.72
CA GLN A 63 2.19 12.78 3.46
C GLN A 63 1.73 14.25 3.58
N PRO A 64 0.60 14.57 4.26
CA PRO A 64 0.16 15.96 4.38
C PRO A 64 1.13 16.84 5.18
N ASN A 65 1.87 16.27 6.11
CA ASN A 65 2.87 16.96 6.93
C ASN A 65 4.26 17.00 6.29
N ASN A 66 4.40 16.43 5.09
CA ASN A 66 5.65 16.42 4.31
C ASN A 66 6.83 15.74 5.04
N LYS A 67 6.57 14.62 5.74
CA LYS A 67 7.54 13.95 6.62
C LYS A 67 7.69 12.47 6.29
N ILE A 68 8.91 11.96 6.49
CA ILE A 68 9.18 10.53 6.59
C ILE A 68 9.60 10.23 8.03
N TRP A 69 9.01 9.19 8.60
CA TRP A 69 9.30 8.67 9.93
C TRP A 69 9.96 7.31 9.85
N GLU A 70 10.74 6.98 10.86
CA GLU A 70 11.34 5.66 11.06
C GLU A 70 10.78 5.04 12.33
N TYR A 71 10.34 3.79 12.25
CA TYR A 71 10.03 2.93 13.38
C TYR A 71 11.14 1.89 13.49
N THR A 72 11.96 2.02 14.52
CA THR A 72 13.16 1.19 14.71
C THR A 72 12.81 -0.22 15.15
N THR A 73 13.76 -1.14 14.99
CA THR A 73 13.59 -2.52 15.50
C THR A 73 13.52 -2.60 17.03
N ASP A 74 13.90 -1.54 17.73
CA ASP A 74 13.80 -1.43 19.19
C ASP A 74 12.49 -0.76 19.64
N GLY A 75 11.61 -0.41 18.69
CA GLY A 75 10.28 0.12 18.94
C GLY A 75 10.21 1.64 19.11
N GLU A 76 11.26 2.35 18.73
CA GLU A 76 11.31 3.80 18.79
C GLU A 76 10.75 4.43 17.51
N LEU A 77 10.07 5.56 17.65
CA LEU A 77 9.54 6.36 16.55
C LEU A 77 10.38 7.63 16.40
N VAL A 78 11.09 7.74 15.26
CA VAL A 78 12.04 8.82 15.01
C VAL A 78 11.67 9.56 13.73
N LEU A 79 11.77 10.90 13.73
CA LEU A 79 11.65 11.68 12.50
C LEU A 79 12.89 11.44 11.63
N TYR A 80 12.70 10.75 10.52
CA TYR A 80 13.78 10.48 9.58
C TYR A 80 14.08 11.69 8.68
N MET A 81 13.04 12.28 8.07
CA MET A 81 13.21 13.39 7.14
C MET A 81 12.04 14.38 7.24
N ASP A 82 12.38 15.66 7.34
CA ASP A 82 11.46 16.77 7.13
C ASP A 82 11.60 17.26 5.68
N SER A 83 10.55 17.82 5.09
CA SER A 83 10.56 18.27 3.69
C SER A 83 10.84 17.13 2.71
N ALA A 84 10.09 16.05 2.84
CA ALA A 84 10.22 14.80 2.08
C ALA A 84 9.51 14.81 0.70
N GLY A 85 9.16 15.97 0.13
CA GLY A 85 8.42 16.09 -1.14
C GLY A 85 7.00 15.52 -1.07
N ARG A 86 6.36 15.53 0.11
CA ARG A 86 5.06 14.89 0.37
C ARG A 86 5.01 13.47 -0.18
N SER A 87 6.09 12.73 0.07
CA SER A 87 6.25 11.36 -0.42
C SER A 87 5.04 10.49 -0.08
N ASN A 88 4.66 9.63 -1.02
CA ASN A 88 3.65 8.60 -0.87
C ASN A 88 4.32 7.23 -0.75
N GLY A 89 4.16 6.30 -1.69
CA GLY A 89 4.80 5.00 -1.66
C GLY A 89 6.33 5.06 -1.64
N MET A 90 6.95 4.11 -0.96
CA MET A 90 8.40 4.01 -0.82
C MET A 90 8.89 2.56 -0.92
N TYR A 91 10.14 2.39 -1.33
CA TYR A 91 10.81 1.09 -1.35
C TYR A 91 12.33 1.25 -1.25
N PHE A 92 13.02 0.34 -0.58
CA PHE A 92 14.48 0.36 -0.56
C PHE A 92 15.06 -0.34 -1.79
N ASP A 93 15.98 0.33 -2.47
CA ASP A 93 16.70 -0.27 -3.59
C ASP A 93 17.76 -1.29 -3.11
N PRO A 94 18.30 -2.13 -4.03
CA PRO A 94 19.35 -3.09 -3.68
C PRO A 94 20.64 -2.47 -3.13
N ALA A 95 20.85 -1.15 -3.27
CA ALA A 95 21.98 -0.43 -2.69
C ALA A 95 21.66 0.16 -1.30
N GLY A 96 20.44 -0.02 -0.78
CA GLY A 96 19.98 0.49 0.52
C GLY A 96 19.59 1.96 0.50
N ARG A 97 19.27 2.53 -0.67
CA ARG A 97 18.72 3.88 -0.79
C ARG A 97 17.20 3.82 -0.78
N LEU A 98 16.57 4.75 -0.10
CA LEU A 98 15.13 4.87 -0.08
C LEU A 98 14.64 5.55 -1.36
N VAL A 99 13.86 4.85 -2.17
CA VAL A 99 13.19 5.41 -3.35
C VAL A 99 11.76 5.74 -2.99
N THR A 100 11.27 6.91 -3.42
CA THR A 100 9.95 7.39 -3.05
C THR A 100 9.23 8.07 -4.22
N CYS A 101 7.91 7.96 -4.19
CA CYS A 101 6.98 8.73 -5.00
C CYS A 101 6.80 10.12 -4.36
N ALA A 102 7.58 11.12 -4.79
CA ALA A 102 7.55 12.49 -4.28
C ALA A 102 6.39 13.26 -4.92
N ASP A 103 5.21 13.13 -4.32
CA ASP A 103 3.93 13.58 -4.87
C ASP A 103 3.83 15.10 -5.06
N GLU A 104 4.49 15.89 -4.20
CA GLU A 104 4.46 17.36 -4.32
C GLU A 104 5.07 17.88 -5.62
N GLN A 105 6.17 17.23 -6.07
CA GLN A 105 6.85 17.56 -7.31
C GLN A 105 6.50 16.61 -8.45
N GLU A 106 5.65 15.61 -8.20
CA GLU A 106 5.22 14.62 -9.19
C GLU A 106 6.40 13.83 -9.78
N GLN A 107 7.34 13.40 -8.89
CA GLN A 107 8.64 12.84 -9.27
C GLN A 107 8.92 11.52 -8.55
N LEU A 108 9.87 10.75 -9.07
CA LEU A 108 10.53 9.70 -8.31
C LEU A 108 11.86 10.22 -7.76
N TRP A 109 12.04 10.08 -6.44
CA TRP A 109 13.28 10.45 -5.76
C TRP A 109 14.04 9.24 -5.25
N SER A 110 15.36 9.35 -5.16
CA SER A 110 16.23 8.45 -4.40
C SER A 110 16.88 9.24 -3.27
N ILE A 111 16.68 8.78 -2.05
CA ILE A 111 17.20 9.39 -0.83
C ILE A 111 18.34 8.52 -0.33
N GLY A 112 19.54 9.10 -0.24
CA GLY A 112 20.72 8.43 0.29
C GLY A 112 20.68 8.25 1.82
N PRO A 113 21.57 7.44 2.39
CA PRO A 113 21.70 7.31 3.85
C PRO A 113 22.02 8.62 4.56
N ASP A 114 22.67 9.56 3.85
CA ASP A 114 22.95 10.93 4.28
C ASP A 114 21.76 11.89 4.09
N ARG A 115 20.62 11.36 3.68
CA ARG A 115 19.36 12.09 3.36
C ARG A 115 19.48 13.02 2.14
N THR A 116 20.52 12.86 1.33
CA THR A 116 20.65 13.59 0.07
C THR A 116 19.65 13.08 -0.94
N VAL A 117 18.86 13.98 -1.52
CA VAL A 117 17.85 13.69 -2.54
C VAL A 117 18.46 13.75 -3.94
N ARG A 118 18.17 12.73 -4.73
CA ARG A 118 18.44 12.71 -6.17
C ARG A 118 17.12 12.41 -6.91
N VAL A 119 16.75 13.25 -7.86
CA VAL A 119 15.62 12.99 -8.77
C VAL A 119 16.02 11.87 -9.72
N LEU A 120 15.25 10.79 -9.73
CA LEU A 120 15.39 9.65 -10.65
C LEU A 120 14.56 9.85 -11.92
N LEU A 121 13.37 10.41 -11.78
CA LEU A 121 12.43 10.70 -12.86
C LEU A 121 11.69 12.00 -12.53
N GLY A 122 11.78 13.00 -13.40
CA GLY A 122 11.10 14.29 -13.24
C GLY A 122 9.92 14.49 -14.18
N ASP A 123 9.91 13.77 -15.31
CA ASP A 123 8.88 13.92 -16.34
C ASP A 123 8.82 12.68 -17.25
N VAL A 124 7.76 12.57 -18.04
CA VAL A 124 7.63 11.59 -19.13
C VAL A 124 7.48 12.33 -20.45
N GLY A 125 8.56 12.38 -21.23
CA GLY A 125 8.59 13.08 -22.52
C GLY A 125 8.34 14.59 -22.41
N GLY A 126 8.84 15.23 -21.35
CA GLY A 126 8.68 16.65 -21.07
C GLY A 126 7.34 17.04 -20.43
N ARG A 127 6.52 16.07 -20.05
CA ARG A 127 5.23 16.28 -19.37
C ARG A 127 5.31 15.74 -17.94
N ARG A 128 4.69 16.45 -17.00
CA ARG A 128 4.64 16.04 -15.59
C ARG A 128 3.89 14.72 -15.43
N LEU A 129 4.35 13.90 -14.50
CA LEU A 129 3.61 12.71 -14.04
C LEU A 129 2.26 13.11 -13.42
N ASN A 130 1.34 12.16 -13.32
CA ASN A 130 0.04 12.39 -12.68
C ASN A 130 0.14 12.61 -11.17
N GLY A 131 1.16 12.05 -10.57
CA GLY A 131 1.47 11.98 -9.17
C GLY A 131 1.77 10.53 -8.81
N PRO A 132 3.04 10.08 -8.97
CA PRO A 132 3.42 8.70 -8.66
C PRO A 132 2.91 8.33 -7.27
N ASN A 133 2.27 7.16 -7.17
CA ASN A 133 1.60 6.78 -5.93
C ASN A 133 2.37 5.69 -5.17
N ASP A 134 2.59 4.52 -5.78
CA ASP A 134 3.30 3.42 -5.14
C ASP A 134 4.32 2.79 -6.09
N LEU A 135 5.31 2.08 -5.54
CA LEU A 135 6.40 1.53 -6.33
C LEU A 135 6.95 0.21 -5.76
N TRP A 136 7.48 -0.61 -6.65
CA TRP A 136 8.27 -1.80 -6.31
C TRP A 136 9.56 -1.83 -7.16
N ILE A 137 10.67 -2.28 -6.56
CA ILE A 137 11.98 -2.32 -7.22
C ILE A 137 12.41 -3.77 -7.40
N ASP A 138 12.75 -4.14 -8.64
CA ASP A 138 13.26 -5.48 -8.95
C ASP A 138 14.72 -5.68 -8.47
N ALA A 139 15.17 -6.93 -8.49
CA ALA A 139 16.52 -7.29 -8.05
C ALA A 139 17.65 -6.62 -8.89
N HIS A 140 17.32 -6.13 -10.08
CA HIS A 140 18.26 -5.42 -10.97
C HIS A 140 18.25 -3.90 -10.75
N GLY A 141 17.34 -3.40 -9.91
CA GLY A 141 17.15 -1.98 -9.60
C GLY A 141 16.28 -1.25 -10.61
N GLY A 142 15.49 -1.95 -11.40
CA GLY A 142 14.40 -1.38 -12.19
C GLY A 142 13.19 -1.10 -11.31
N ILE A 143 12.48 -0.01 -11.57
CA ILE A 143 11.40 0.51 -10.74
C ILE A 143 10.08 0.39 -11.49
N TYR A 144 9.15 -0.42 -10.95
CA TYR A 144 7.75 -0.37 -11.34
C TYR A 144 7.03 0.62 -10.45
N PHE A 145 6.20 1.47 -11.03
CA PHE A 145 5.42 2.44 -10.27
C PHE A 145 4.08 2.72 -10.92
N THR A 146 3.11 3.09 -10.09
CA THR A 146 1.76 3.50 -10.49
C THR A 146 1.67 5.01 -10.53
N ASP A 147 0.95 5.55 -11.51
CA ASP A 147 0.82 6.99 -11.73
C ASP A 147 -0.66 7.39 -11.93
N PRO A 148 -1.51 7.23 -10.90
CA PRO A 148 -2.89 7.68 -10.93
C PRO A 148 -2.97 9.20 -10.76
N TYR A 149 -4.06 9.81 -11.22
CA TYR A 149 -4.29 11.23 -10.99
C TYR A 149 -5.20 11.43 -9.78
N TYR A 150 -4.65 11.91 -8.67
CA TYR A 150 -5.40 12.38 -7.50
C TYR A 150 -5.12 13.87 -7.31
N GLN A 151 -6.07 14.75 -7.65
CA GLN A 151 -5.91 16.19 -7.46
C GLN A 151 -5.50 16.51 -6.01
N ARG A 152 -4.39 17.23 -5.87
CA ARG A 152 -3.89 17.65 -4.56
C ARG A 152 -4.11 19.15 -4.35
N PRO A 153 -4.42 19.58 -3.11
CA PRO A 153 -4.65 21.01 -2.82
C PRO A 153 -3.37 21.86 -2.92
N TYR A 154 -2.20 21.24 -2.86
CA TYR A 154 -0.90 21.92 -2.98
C TYR A 154 -0.39 21.98 -4.43
N TRP A 155 -1.05 21.35 -5.39
CA TRP A 155 -0.71 21.49 -6.81
C TRP A 155 -1.37 22.73 -7.41
N THR A 156 -0.65 23.41 -8.30
CA THR A 156 -1.18 24.55 -9.06
C THR A 156 -1.97 24.11 -10.29
N ARG A 157 -1.74 22.90 -10.81
CA ARG A 157 -2.47 22.32 -11.92
C ARG A 157 -3.81 21.73 -11.44
N THR A 158 -4.78 21.67 -12.36
CA THR A 158 -6.14 21.14 -12.09
C THR A 158 -6.50 19.96 -13.01
N HIS A 159 -5.57 19.48 -13.83
CA HIS A 159 -5.76 18.37 -14.76
C HIS A 159 -4.45 17.65 -15.03
N SER A 160 -4.53 16.42 -15.52
CA SER A 160 -3.38 15.63 -15.98
C SER A 160 -2.76 16.23 -17.24
N GLU A 161 -1.45 16.21 -17.36
CA GLU A 161 -0.72 16.51 -18.60
C GLU A 161 -0.54 15.25 -19.47
N LEU A 162 -0.70 14.08 -18.87
CA LEU A 162 -0.56 12.78 -19.54
C LEU A 162 -1.90 12.27 -20.06
N ASP A 163 -1.82 11.42 -21.07
CA ASP A 163 -2.96 10.71 -21.61
C ASP A 163 -3.26 9.46 -20.76
N GLY A 164 -4.16 9.62 -19.78
CA GLY A 164 -4.62 8.60 -18.88
C GLY A 164 -3.65 8.27 -17.72
N GLU A 165 -4.06 7.30 -16.94
CA GLU A 165 -3.36 6.78 -15.76
C GLU A 165 -2.62 5.49 -16.14
N LYS A 166 -1.40 5.30 -15.66
CA LYS A 166 -0.55 4.24 -16.19
C LYS A 166 0.26 3.55 -15.11
N VAL A 167 0.67 2.35 -15.42
CA VAL A 167 1.76 1.65 -14.73
C VAL A 167 2.99 1.74 -15.61
N TYR A 168 4.09 2.14 -15.00
CA TYR A 168 5.36 2.33 -15.67
C TYR A 168 6.44 1.39 -15.15
N TYR A 169 7.42 1.13 -15.98
CA TYR A 169 8.71 0.55 -15.62
C TYR A 169 9.84 1.50 -15.99
N LEU A 170 10.61 1.92 -15.01
CA LEU A 170 11.84 2.70 -15.20
C LEU A 170 13.04 1.75 -15.11
N PRO A 171 13.66 1.34 -16.24
CA PRO A 171 14.84 0.49 -16.19
C PRO A 171 15.98 1.21 -15.48
N ARG A 172 16.78 0.47 -14.72
CA ARG A 172 17.92 1.03 -14.01
C ARG A 172 18.83 1.87 -14.91
N GLY A 173 19.10 3.10 -14.49
CA GLY A 173 19.99 4.02 -15.21
C GLY A 173 19.41 4.63 -16.49
N LYS A 174 18.15 4.41 -16.79
CA LYS A 174 17.45 5.10 -17.89
C LYS A 174 16.80 6.39 -17.37
N ALA A 175 16.68 7.36 -18.26
CA ALA A 175 16.08 8.66 -17.96
C ALA A 175 14.56 8.68 -18.21
N GLN A 176 14.04 7.72 -18.97
CA GLN A 176 12.62 7.65 -19.30
C GLN A 176 12.06 6.25 -19.04
N PRO A 177 10.84 6.17 -18.50
CA PRO A 177 10.18 4.91 -18.24
C PRO A 177 9.50 4.35 -19.51
N VAL A 178 9.12 3.08 -19.43
CA VAL A 178 8.28 2.41 -20.42
C VAL A 178 6.89 2.21 -19.80
N VAL A 179 5.83 2.47 -20.56
CA VAL A 179 4.47 2.11 -20.16
C VAL A 179 4.32 0.59 -20.21
N VAL A 180 3.90 -0.02 -19.10
CA VAL A 180 3.70 -1.48 -19.01
C VAL A 180 2.24 -1.87 -18.84
N ASP A 181 1.37 -0.96 -18.41
CA ASP A 181 -0.10 -1.06 -18.52
C ASP A 181 -0.71 0.35 -18.60
N ALA A 182 -1.75 0.52 -19.42
CA ALA A 182 -2.45 1.78 -19.62
C ALA A 182 -3.99 1.64 -19.50
N ASP A 183 -4.49 0.47 -19.09
CA ASP A 183 -5.92 0.13 -19.12
C ASP A 183 -6.54 0.07 -17.71
N LEU A 184 -5.79 0.42 -16.67
CA LEU A 184 -6.28 0.41 -15.30
C LEU A 184 -6.90 1.76 -14.94
N GLN A 185 -7.89 1.73 -14.03
CA GLN A 185 -8.46 2.92 -13.41
C GLN A 185 -7.89 3.13 -12.01
N LYS A 186 -7.23 4.25 -11.80
CA LYS A 186 -6.56 4.53 -10.53
C LYS A 186 -5.61 3.40 -10.11
N PRO A 187 -4.62 3.01 -10.95
CA PRO A 187 -3.62 2.05 -10.51
C PRO A 187 -2.94 2.58 -9.24
N ASN A 188 -2.88 1.73 -8.20
CA ASN A 188 -2.39 2.15 -6.89
C ASN A 188 -1.37 1.13 -6.36
N GLY A 189 -1.67 0.36 -5.32
CA GLY A 189 -0.75 -0.60 -4.74
C GLY A 189 -0.08 -1.53 -5.76
N ILE A 190 1.22 -1.75 -5.59
CA ILE A 190 2.04 -2.54 -6.50
C ILE A 190 3.09 -3.31 -5.73
N VAL A 191 3.24 -4.62 -6.01
CA VAL A 191 4.28 -5.45 -5.39
C VAL A 191 4.71 -6.57 -6.33
N GLY A 192 6.01 -6.83 -6.42
CA GLY A 192 6.57 -7.94 -7.18
C GLY A 192 6.96 -9.11 -6.30
N THR A 193 6.99 -10.31 -6.90
CA THR A 193 7.51 -11.50 -6.22
C THR A 193 9.04 -11.44 -6.09
N PRO A 194 9.64 -12.00 -5.00
CA PRO A 194 11.09 -11.92 -4.77
C PRO A 194 11.93 -12.56 -5.89
N ASP A 195 11.36 -13.53 -6.60
CA ASP A 195 12.01 -14.18 -7.74
C ASP A 195 11.94 -13.33 -9.03
N GLY A 196 11.32 -12.16 -9.00
CA GLY A 196 11.18 -11.24 -10.12
C GLY A 196 10.33 -11.77 -11.27
N ARG A 197 9.46 -12.77 -11.03
CA ARG A 197 8.67 -13.40 -12.10
C ARG A 197 7.25 -12.87 -12.22
N ALA A 198 6.71 -12.27 -11.17
CA ALA A 198 5.36 -11.76 -11.17
C ALA A 198 5.26 -10.41 -10.49
N LEU A 199 4.31 -9.62 -10.98
CA LEU A 199 3.92 -8.33 -10.41
C LEU A 199 2.42 -8.36 -10.13
N TYR A 200 2.02 -7.87 -8.96
CA TYR A 200 0.64 -7.59 -8.63
C TYR A 200 0.41 -6.09 -8.70
N VAL A 201 -0.69 -5.67 -9.31
CA VAL A 201 -1.07 -4.26 -9.42
C VAL A 201 -2.55 -4.13 -9.09
N SER A 202 -2.86 -3.21 -8.21
CA SER A 202 -4.23 -2.83 -7.86
C SER A 202 -4.80 -1.87 -8.90
N ASP A 203 -6.00 -2.17 -9.37
CA ASP A 203 -6.91 -1.29 -10.09
C ASP A 203 -8.00 -0.85 -9.10
N ILE A 204 -7.66 0.13 -8.24
CA ILE A 204 -8.53 0.50 -7.12
C ILE A 204 -9.84 1.13 -7.61
N GLY A 205 -9.80 1.83 -8.75
CA GLY A 205 -10.98 2.44 -9.36
C GLY A 205 -12.03 1.41 -9.82
N ASN A 206 -11.60 0.22 -10.22
CA ASN A 206 -12.47 -0.90 -10.59
C ASN A 206 -12.63 -1.96 -9.48
N GLY A 207 -12.04 -1.75 -8.31
CA GLY A 207 -12.11 -2.69 -7.19
C GLY A 207 -11.50 -4.06 -7.50
N ARG A 208 -10.36 -4.10 -8.19
CA ARG A 208 -9.72 -5.34 -8.65
C ARG A 208 -8.21 -5.29 -8.44
N THR A 209 -7.62 -6.47 -8.33
CA THR A 209 -6.17 -6.65 -8.40
C THR A 209 -5.84 -7.62 -9.52
N TYR A 210 -4.80 -7.31 -10.28
CA TYR A 210 -4.29 -8.13 -11.37
C TYR A 210 -2.90 -8.66 -11.06
N ARG A 211 -2.59 -9.83 -11.63
CA ARG A 211 -1.26 -10.44 -11.63
C ARG A 211 -0.71 -10.47 -13.05
N TYR A 212 0.53 -10.06 -13.20
CA TYR A 212 1.28 -10.07 -14.47
C TYR A 212 2.47 -11.00 -14.39
N ALA A 213 2.91 -11.52 -15.53
CA ALA A 213 4.23 -12.11 -15.67
C ALA A 213 5.23 -10.99 -16.02
N ILE A 214 6.36 -10.94 -15.32
CA ILE A 214 7.49 -10.09 -15.67
C ILE A 214 8.35 -10.83 -16.69
N GLY A 215 8.45 -10.25 -17.88
CA GLY A 215 9.25 -10.78 -18.98
C GLY A 215 10.61 -10.10 -19.11
N PRO A 216 11.33 -10.37 -20.21
CA PRO A 216 12.59 -9.71 -20.51
C PRO A 216 12.45 -8.18 -20.53
N HIS A 217 13.51 -7.50 -20.08
CA HIS A 217 13.57 -6.03 -20.02
C HIS A 217 12.49 -5.36 -19.15
N GLY A 218 11.88 -6.09 -18.20
CA GLY A 218 10.86 -5.56 -17.31
C GLY A 218 9.47 -5.39 -17.95
N LEU A 219 9.26 -5.88 -19.17
CA LEU A 219 7.95 -5.80 -19.82
C LEU A 219 6.96 -6.76 -19.18
N LEU A 220 5.73 -6.28 -18.97
CA LEU A 220 4.66 -7.10 -18.42
C LEU A 220 3.90 -7.84 -19.52
N SER A 221 3.43 -9.03 -19.19
CA SER A 221 2.59 -9.85 -20.06
C SER A 221 1.61 -10.69 -19.26
N GLY A 222 0.62 -11.28 -19.96
CA GLY A 222 -0.28 -12.23 -19.36
C GLY A 222 -1.08 -11.68 -18.18
N ARG A 223 -1.60 -10.43 -18.29
CA ARG A 223 -2.49 -9.84 -17.28
C ARG A 223 -3.61 -10.81 -16.94
N ARG A 224 -3.74 -11.19 -15.68
CA ARG A 224 -4.77 -12.09 -15.17
C ARG A 224 -5.45 -11.47 -13.97
N PHE A 225 -6.77 -11.60 -13.90
CA PHE A 225 -7.53 -11.29 -12.70
C PHE A 225 -6.99 -12.10 -11.52
N PHE A 226 -6.69 -11.43 -10.42
CA PHE A 226 -6.21 -12.07 -9.19
C PHE A 226 -7.33 -12.14 -8.14
N CYS A 227 -7.92 -10.99 -7.79
CA CYS A 227 -9.04 -10.94 -6.85
C CYS A 227 -9.94 -9.73 -7.08
N GLY A 228 -11.19 -9.80 -6.55
CA GLY A 228 -12.19 -8.74 -6.60
C GLY A 228 -12.05 -7.74 -5.46
N GLN A 229 -10.84 -7.23 -5.25
CA GLN A 229 -10.54 -6.17 -4.31
C GLN A 229 -9.43 -5.29 -4.89
N GLY A 230 -9.63 -3.96 -4.86
CA GLY A 230 -8.57 -2.98 -5.04
C GLY A 230 -7.76 -2.82 -3.74
N SER A 231 -6.60 -2.19 -3.83
CA SER A 231 -5.74 -1.96 -2.67
C SER A 231 -5.00 -0.64 -2.81
N ASP A 232 -4.85 0.09 -1.72
CA ASP A 232 -3.99 1.25 -1.66
C ASP A 232 -2.52 0.81 -1.65
N GLY A 233 -2.05 0.12 -0.61
CA GLY A 233 -0.75 -0.54 -0.58
C GLY A 233 -0.86 -2.06 -0.55
N MET A 234 0.23 -2.77 -0.80
CA MET A 234 0.27 -4.23 -0.71
C MET A 234 1.67 -4.77 -0.41
N THR A 235 1.71 -5.95 0.22
CA THR A 235 2.97 -6.70 0.47
C THR A 235 2.76 -8.20 0.33
N LEU A 236 3.85 -8.97 0.39
CA LEU A 236 3.89 -10.43 0.27
C LEU A 236 4.55 -11.08 1.48
N ASP A 237 4.11 -12.31 1.80
CA ASP A 237 4.82 -13.18 2.72
C ASP A 237 5.61 -14.30 2.02
N GLU A 238 6.41 -15.03 2.80
CA GLU A 238 7.26 -16.13 2.34
C GLU A 238 6.49 -17.33 1.72
N LYS A 239 5.17 -17.40 1.96
CA LYS A 239 4.29 -18.42 1.36
C LYS A 239 3.67 -17.95 0.06
N GLY A 240 3.94 -16.70 -0.36
CA GLY A 240 3.35 -16.07 -1.54
C GLY A 240 1.93 -15.57 -1.31
N ASN A 241 1.50 -15.41 -0.05
CA ASN A 241 0.24 -14.74 0.22
C ASN A 241 0.39 -13.23 -0.03
N VAL A 242 -0.67 -12.64 -0.57
CA VAL A 242 -0.75 -11.21 -0.93
C VAL A 242 -1.63 -10.50 0.08
N TYR A 243 -1.11 -9.46 0.69
CA TYR A 243 -1.78 -8.63 1.68
C TYR A 243 -2.26 -7.35 1.01
N LEU A 244 -3.54 -7.08 1.05
CA LEU A 244 -4.19 -5.91 0.46
C LEU A 244 -4.79 -5.04 1.55
N THR A 245 -4.65 -3.72 1.39
CA THR A 245 -5.22 -2.72 2.29
C THR A 245 -6.55 -2.16 1.79
N GLY A 246 -7.20 -1.33 2.62
CA GLY A 246 -8.48 -0.68 2.40
C GLY A 246 -9.33 -0.73 3.67
N ASP A 247 -10.38 -1.55 3.74
CA ASP A 247 -11.08 -1.88 4.98
C ASP A 247 -10.24 -2.91 5.75
N GLY A 248 -9.33 -2.45 6.60
CA GLY A 248 -8.34 -3.28 7.25
C GLY A 248 -7.34 -3.91 6.27
N VAL A 249 -6.81 -5.09 6.62
CA VAL A 249 -5.91 -5.87 5.79
C VAL A 249 -6.55 -7.19 5.40
N THR A 250 -6.71 -7.42 4.11
CA THR A 250 -7.21 -8.70 3.58
C THR A 250 -6.06 -9.50 3.00
N VAL A 251 -5.98 -10.79 3.34
CA VAL A 251 -4.93 -11.69 2.86
C VAL A 251 -5.50 -12.69 1.87
N TYR A 252 -4.85 -12.78 0.72
CA TYR A 252 -5.18 -13.74 -0.34
C TYR A 252 -4.03 -14.72 -0.52
N ASP A 253 -4.32 -16.00 -0.75
CA ASP A 253 -3.30 -16.94 -1.18
C ASP A 253 -2.88 -16.70 -2.64
N SER A 254 -1.84 -17.37 -3.11
CA SER A 254 -1.29 -17.19 -4.46
C SER A 254 -2.28 -17.51 -5.59
N SER A 255 -3.40 -18.17 -5.29
CA SER A 255 -4.51 -18.43 -6.23
C SER A 255 -5.54 -17.33 -6.31
N GLY A 256 -5.48 -16.31 -5.42
CA GLY A 256 -6.46 -15.24 -5.30
C GLY A 256 -7.66 -15.59 -4.42
N ARG A 257 -7.56 -16.64 -3.61
CA ARG A 257 -8.58 -16.99 -2.62
C ARG A 257 -8.31 -16.23 -1.31
N LYS A 258 -9.31 -15.54 -0.79
CA LYS A 258 -9.24 -14.88 0.51
C LYS A 258 -9.04 -15.92 1.62
N ILE A 259 -8.01 -15.74 2.44
CA ILE A 259 -7.65 -16.66 3.54
C ILE A 259 -7.70 -16.01 4.92
N ALA A 260 -7.59 -14.67 5.00
CA ALA A 260 -7.69 -13.96 6.26
C ALA A 260 -8.20 -12.53 6.06
N HIS A 261 -8.70 -11.95 7.16
CA HIS A 261 -8.98 -10.52 7.28
C HIS A 261 -8.55 -10.04 8.66
N ILE A 262 -7.78 -8.98 8.70
CA ILE A 262 -7.24 -8.35 9.91
C ILE A 262 -7.92 -6.97 10.04
N PRO A 263 -8.88 -6.82 10.96
CA PRO A 263 -9.52 -5.53 11.19
C PRO A 263 -8.51 -4.52 11.74
N VAL A 264 -8.53 -3.30 11.21
CA VAL A 264 -7.77 -2.16 11.72
C VAL A 264 -8.80 -1.11 12.17
N PRO A 265 -8.70 -0.57 13.40
CA PRO A 265 -9.74 0.33 13.94
C PRO A 265 -9.59 1.77 13.41
N GLU A 266 -9.46 1.91 12.08
CA GLU A 266 -9.35 3.16 11.34
C GLU A 266 -10.31 3.18 10.16
N GLN A 267 -10.63 4.38 9.68
CA GLN A 267 -11.52 4.54 8.54
C GLN A 267 -10.90 4.01 7.24
N TRP A 268 -9.57 4.10 7.11
CA TRP A 268 -8.84 3.66 5.93
C TRP A 268 -7.49 3.08 6.32
N THR A 269 -7.17 1.90 5.82
CA THR A 269 -5.84 1.31 5.90
C THR A 269 -5.14 1.58 4.57
N ALA A 270 -4.03 2.33 4.62
CA ALA A 270 -3.38 2.85 3.43
C ALA A 270 -2.27 1.92 2.93
N ASN A 271 -1.25 1.64 3.75
CA ASN A 271 -0.11 0.85 3.30
C ASN A 271 0.38 -0.11 4.39
N LEU A 272 1.29 -1.02 4.04
CA LEU A 272 1.84 -2.00 4.97
C LEU A 272 3.16 -2.58 4.46
N CYS A 273 4.02 -3.00 5.39
CA CYS A 273 5.20 -3.81 5.09
C CYS A 273 5.53 -4.76 6.24
N PHE A 274 6.37 -5.75 5.98
CA PHE A 274 6.91 -6.61 7.02
C PHE A 274 8.26 -6.09 7.50
N GLY A 275 8.39 -5.83 8.79
CA GLY A 275 9.62 -5.38 9.43
C GLY A 275 10.03 -6.19 10.64
N GLY A 276 10.89 -5.59 11.46
CA GLY A 276 11.57 -6.27 12.56
C GLY A 276 12.74 -7.14 12.09
N LYS A 277 13.65 -7.47 12.99
CA LYS A 277 14.87 -8.26 12.70
C LYS A 277 14.58 -9.61 12.04
N ASP A 278 13.42 -10.19 12.31
CA ASP A 278 12.99 -11.49 11.77
C ASP A 278 11.93 -11.39 10.66
N ARG A 279 11.57 -10.16 10.24
CA ARG A 279 10.54 -9.90 9.23
C ARG A 279 9.15 -10.46 9.57
N LYS A 280 8.82 -10.56 10.84
CA LYS A 280 7.52 -11.08 11.31
C LYS A 280 6.67 -10.03 12.00
N THR A 281 7.01 -8.77 11.90
CA THR A 281 6.19 -7.65 12.36
C THR A 281 5.51 -7.01 11.15
N LEU A 282 4.21 -7.21 11.00
CA LEU A 282 3.43 -6.47 10.02
C LEU A 282 3.20 -5.07 10.57
N PHE A 283 3.76 -4.08 9.89
CA PHE A 283 3.53 -2.66 10.16
C PHE A 283 2.44 -2.17 9.22
N ILE A 284 1.50 -1.39 9.75
CA ILE A 284 0.30 -0.98 9.04
C ILE A 284 0.14 0.52 9.23
N THR A 285 0.07 1.26 8.12
CA THR A 285 -0.31 2.68 8.09
C THR A 285 -1.82 2.77 7.88
N ALA A 286 -2.50 3.59 8.68
CA ALA A 286 -3.94 3.69 8.61
C ALA A 286 -4.42 5.07 9.09
N SER A 287 -5.03 5.84 8.19
CA SER A 287 -5.51 7.19 8.48
C SER A 287 -4.41 8.02 9.20
N ALA A 288 -4.67 8.53 10.40
CA ALA A 288 -3.72 9.33 11.19
C ALA A 288 -2.85 8.48 12.15
N ALA A 289 -2.82 7.15 11.97
CA ALA A 289 -2.21 6.23 12.92
C ALA A 289 -1.33 5.17 12.25
N VAL A 290 -0.46 4.55 13.04
CA VAL A 290 0.32 3.39 12.63
C VAL A 290 0.21 2.28 13.67
N TYR A 291 0.21 1.05 13.20
CA TYR A 291 0.00 -0.16 13.99
C TYR A 291 1.07 -1.20 13.72
N VAL A 292 1.26 -2.11 14.67
CA VAL A 292 2.06 -3.33 14.49
C VAL A 292 1.25 -4.56 14.86
N LEU A 293 1.50 -5.65 14.14
CA LEU A 293 0.92 -6.95 14.44
C LEU A 293 1.99 -8.04 14.29
N ARG A 294 2.09 -8.90 15.29
CA ARG A 294 3.00 -10.03 15.22
C ARG A 294 2.45 -11.12 14.33
N MET A 295 3.22 -11.53 13.32
CA MET A 295 2.83 -12.51 12.32
C MET A 295 3.52 -13.86 12.55
N ARG A 296 2.85 -14.94 12.13
CA ARG A 296 3.40 -16.30 12.10
C ARG A 296 4.36 -16.50 10.93
N VAL A 297 4.10 -15.81 9.84
CA VAL A 297 4.85 -15.83 8.59
C VAL A 297 5.84 -14.66 8.51
N ARG A 298 6.81 -14.76 7.61
CA ARG A 298 7.79 -13.69 7.33
C ARG A 298 7.39 -12.95 6.06
N GLY A 299 7.66 -11.65 6.03
CA GLY A 299 7.68 -10.89 4.78
C GLY A 299 8.87 -11.27 3.90
N VAL A 300 8.78 -10.90 2.63
CA VAL A 300 9.79 -11.18 1.59
C VAL A 300 10.68 -9.99 1.27
N GLU A 301 10.45 -8.83 1.90
CA GLU A 301 11.18 -7.57 1.70
C GLU A 301 12.49 -7.51 2.49
#